data_5c451dccfd03e467cd45ca634de0811e
#
_entry.id   5c451dccfd03e467cd45ca634de0811e
#
_cell.length_a   1.000
_cell.length_b   1.000
_cell.length_c   1.000
_cell.angle_alpha   90.00
_cell.angle_beta   90.00
_cell.angle_gamma   90.00
#
_symmetry.space_group_name_H-M   'P 1'
#
loop_
_entity.id
_entity.type
_entity.pdbx_description
1 polymer ?
#
loop_
_entity_poly.entity_id
_entity_poly.type
_entity_poly.pdbx_seq_one_letter_code
_entity_poly.pdbx_strand_id
1 'polypeptide(L)'
;AMRNKFKLKDHLNRFRTFYEPRDPRVPSALFKAECVKPDLEGFPYPLPSKKSDYTCCAETPDAVWFGASTGLTRYDKDSERECDRVMYFSAPRDLPDNNVRALLPEGNGIWVLTDKGAAYIEMKPLSTLDKCNMLLAETLKYVDRRGMVSQRGLRIPGDLDSMHHYSHSDNDGSFTAGFAMGEVFKYATLKREKGADDPETLEAKRVATRAVEACLLLLHIPCRGDGFAARTYLCPDEPVPDDGIFFRIGGGKAVCIETTEALKRGCVGTEIYAGTKVPERLAKLY
;
A
#
# COMPACT_ATOMS: atom_id res chain seq x y z
N ALA A 1 -15.43 21.41 25.50
CA ALA A 1 -15.06 20.54 24.39
C ALA A 1 -13.61 20.83 24.01
N MET A 2 -12.67 19.98 24.40
CA MET A 2 -11.29 20.06 23.93
C MET A 2 -11.31 19.76 22.43
N ARG A 3 -11.23 20.78 21.60
CA ARG A 3 -10.88 20.61 20.20
C ARG A 3 -9.45 20.12 20.17
N ASN A 4 -9.24 18.86 19.83
CA ASN A 4 -7.94 18.33 19.55
C ASN A 4 -7.30 19.16 18.43
N LYS A 5 -6.34 19.99 18.80
CA LYS A 5 -5.50 20.77 17.89
C LYS A 5 -4.41 19.88 17.27
N PHE A 6 -4.74 18.68 16.86
CA PHE A 6 -3.86 17.97 15.93
C PHE A 6 -4.03 18.61 14.57
N LYS A 7 -3.25 19.67 14.32
CA LYS A 7 -2.90 20.02 12.94
C LYS A 7 -2.16 18.81 12.39
N LEU A 8 -2.83 18.06 11.51
CA LEU A 8 -2.16 17.08 10.69
C LEU A 8 -1.13 17.87 9.86
N LYS A 9 0.14 17.79 10.24
CA LYS A 9 1.23 18.36 9.45
C LYS A 9 1.29 17.60 8.14
N ASP A 10 1.62 18.30 7.07
CA ASP A 10 1.95 17.67 5.81
C ASP A 10 3.11 16.71 6.05
N HIS A 11 2.94 15.47 5.61
CA HIS A 11 3.98 14.45 5.74
C HIS A 11 4.80 14.41 4.46
N LEU A 12 6.13 14.33 4.59
CA LEU A 12 6.99 14.03 3.47
C LEU A 12 6.73 12.60 2.99
N ASN A 13 6.37 12.49 1.73
CA ASN A 13 6.16 11.20 1.08
C ASN A 13 7.23 10.97 0.03
N ARG A 14 7.67 9.71 -0.08
CA ARG A 14 8.66 9.30 -1.04
C ARG A 14 8.00 8.92 -2.36
N PHE A 15 8.47 9.52 -3.44
CA PHE A 15 8.16 9.13 -4.81
C PHE A 15 9.44 8.58 -5.42
N ARG A 16 9.35 7.45 -6.13
CA ARG A 16 10.49 6.76 -6.69
C ARG A 16 10.20 6.30 -8.11
N THR A 17 11.19 6.44 -8.95
CA THR A 17 11.17 5.91 -10.32
C THR A 17 12.43 5.09 -10.53
N PHE A 18 12.28 3.90 -11.08
CA PHE A 18 13.38 3.00 -11.38
C PHE A 18 13.77 3.11 -12.85
N TYR A 19 15.05 2.95 -13.08
CA TYR A 19 15.64 3.04 -14.42
C TYR A 19 16.65 1.92 -14.62
N GLU A 20 16.64 1.36 -15.82
CA GLU A 20 17.71 0.47 -16.26
C GLU A 20 19.06 1.23 -16.29
N PRO A 21 20.20 0.53 -16.09
CA PRO A 21 21.50 1.20 -16.00
C PRO A 21 21.88 2.06 -17.19
N ARG A 22 21.35 1.77 -18.39
CA ARG A 22 21.63 2.51 -19.64
C ARG A 22 20.45 3.36 -20.12
N ASP A 23 19.47 3.59 -19.28
CA ASP A 23 18.34 4.46 -19.63
C ASP A 23 18.86 5.89 -19.90
N PRO A 24 18.54 6.50 -21.05
CA PRO A 24 19.04 7.83 -21.40
C PRO A 24 18.58 8.95 -20.46
N ARG A 25 17.57 8.70 -19.64
CA ARG A 25 17.09 9.64 -18.60
C ARG A 25 17.98 9.66 -17.38
N VAL A 26 18.82 8.66 -17.16
CA VAL A 26 19.78 8.64 -16.05
C VAL A 26 20.92 9.62 -16.34
N PRO A 27 21.17 10.59 -15.47
CA PRO A 27 22.24 11.57 -15.70
C PRO A 27 23.62 10.91 -15.82
N SER A 28 24.35 11.24 -16.87
CA SER A 28 25.71 10.69 -17.04
C SER A 28 26.66 11.09 -15.90
N ALA A 29 26.38 12.20 -15.21
CA ALA A 29 27.09 12.64 -14.02
C ALA A 29 26.97 11.64 -12.86
N LEU A 30 25.86 10.89 -12.75
CA LEU A 30 25.69 9.89 -11.71
C LEU A 30 26.77 8.79 -11.77
N PHE A 31 27.18 8.39 -12.96
CA PHE A 31 28.22 7.37 -13.17
C PHE A 31 29.65 7.89 -12.89
N LYS A 32 29.78 9.21 -12.76
CA LYS A 32 31.04 9.89 -12.45
C LYS A 32 31.04 10.52 -11.06
N ALA A 33 29.94 10.37 -10.30
CA ALA A 33 29.82 10.99 -8.99
C ALA A 33 30.88 10.41 -8.05
N GLU A 34 31.56 11.28 -7.36
CA GLU A 34 32.56 10.91 -6.35
C GLU A 34 31.86 10.23 -5.17
N CYS A 35 32.37 9.09 -4.79
CA CYS A 35 31.91 8.36 -3.59
C CYS A 35 32.62 8.91 -2.35
N VAL A 36 32.10 9.99 -1.80
CA VAL A 36 32.61 10.52 -0.52
C VAL A 36 32.04 9.65 0.60
N LYS A 37 32.91 8.96 1.31
CA LYS A 37 32.48 8.19 2.50
C LYS A 37 32.07 9.17 3.60
N PRO A 38 30.93 8.92 4.27
CA PRO A 38 30.49 9.79 5.33
C PRO A 38 31.40 9.70 6.55
N ASP A 39 31.69 10.84 7.17
CA ASP A 39 32.14 10.88 8.55
C ASP A 39 30.91 10.72 9.45
N LEU A 40 30.88 9.63 10.20
CA LEU A 40 29.80 9.28 11.11
C LEU A 40 30.17 9.52 12.58
N GLU A 41 31.34 10.09 12.87
CA GLU A 41 31.71 10.46 14.23
C GLU A 41 30.81 11.60 14.73
N GLY A 42 30.21 11.39 15.90
CA GLY A 42 29.32 12.38 16.50
C GLY A 42 27.94 12.49 15.87
N PHE A 43 27.57 11.61 14.92
CA PHE A 43 26.24 11.63 14.37
C PHE A 43 25.19 11.32 15.44
N PRO A 44 24.14 12.17 15.62
CA PRO A 44 23.29 12.15 16.82
C PRO A 44 22.36 10.95 16.92
N TYR A 45 22.28 10.11 15.89
CA TYR A 45 21.36 8.96 15.84
C TYR A 45 22.05 7.70 15.35
N PRO A 46 21.61 6.52 15.84
CA PRO A 46 22.00 5.27 15.24
C PRO A 46 21.42 5.20 13.82
N LEU A 47 22.29 5.11 12.83
CA LEU A 47 21.87 4.84 11.46
C LEU A 47 21.59 3.33 11.27
N PRO A 48 20.67 2.95 10.37
CA PRO A 48 20.25 1.55 10.20
C PRO A 48 21.35 0.58 9.80
N SER A 49 22.37 1.06 9.07
CA SER A 49 23.50 0.24 8.60
C SER A 49 24.70 0.35 9.51
N LYS A 50 25.57 -0.66 9.48
CA LYS A 50 26.87 -0.59 10.20
C LYS A 50 27.75 0.48 9.57
N LYS A 51 28.60 1.10 10.37
CA LYS A 51 29.55 2.13 9.89
C LYS A 51 30.41 1.67 8.70
N SER A 52 30.80 0.40 8.69
CA SER A 52 31.59 -0.20 7.61
C SER A 52 30.87 -0.33 6.28
N ASP A 53 29.53 -0.35 6.30
CA ASP A 53 28.69 -0.64 5.14
C ASP A 53 28.42 0.60 4.30
N TYR A 54 28.65 1.80 4.85
CA TYR A 54 28.46 3.06 4.14
C TYR A 54 29.50 3.27 3.04
N THR A 55 29.02 3.53 1.84
CA THR A 55 29.81 3.66 0.61
C THR A 55 29.96 5.08 0.16
N CYS A 56 28.91 5.90 0.33
CA CYS A 56 28.87 7.29 -0.14
C CYS A 56 27.87 8.12 0.67
N CYS A 57 28.02 9.44 0.58
CA CYS A 57 27.02 10.39 1.07
C CYS A 57 26.85 11.56 0.11
N ALA A 58 25.69 12.21 0.21
CA ALA A 58 25.40 13.43 -0.50
C ALA A 58 24.42 14.28 0.32
N GLU A 59 24.40 15.59 0.07
CA GLU A 59 23.50 16.52 0.75
C GLU A 59 22.50 17.14 -0.21
N THR A 60 21.26 17.23 0.24
CA THR A 60 20.22 18.11 -0.30
C THR A 60 19.96 19.23 0.69
N PRO A 61 19.26 20.31 0.32
CA PRO A 61 19.00 21.40 1.25
C PRO A 61 18.38 20.97 2.58
N ASP A 62 17.52 19.96 2.55
CA ASP A 62 16.71 19.47 3.67
C ASP A 62 17.25 18.20 4.35
N ALA A 63 18.21 17.51 3.74
CA ALA A 63 18.65 16.21 4.24
C ALA A 63 20.09 15.86 3.90
N VAL A 64 20.66 14.95 4.69
CA VAL A 64 21.87 14.19 4.34
C VAL A 64 21.46 12.78 3.94
N TRP A 65 22.01 12.30 2.84
CA TRP A 65 21.74 10.98 2.30
C TRP A 65 22.97 10.10 2.41
N PHE A 66 22.80 8.90 2.93
CA PHE A 66 23.86 7.94 3.18
C PHE A 66 23.59 6.67 2.39
N GLY A 67 24.39 6.41 1.37
CA GLY A 67 24.38 5.15 0.63
C GLY A 67 25.20 4.08 1.35
N ALA A 68 24.69 2.87 1.40
CA ALA A 68 25.34 1.72 1.99
C ALA A 68 25.24 0.48 1.09
N SER A 69 25.98 -0.56 1.39
CA SER A 69 25.82 -1.88 0.75
C SER A 69 24.50 -2.56 1.11
N THR A 70 23.79 -2.05 2.10
CA THR A 70 22.53 -2.58 2.64
C THR A 70 21.31 -1.72 2.33
N GLY A 71 21.46 -0.58 1.65
CA GLY A 71 20.38 0.33 1.29
C GLY A 71 20.78 1.78 1.40
N LEU A 72 19.77 2.66 1.42
CA LEU A 72 19.94 4.10 1.48
C LEU A 72 19.26 4.66 2.74
N THR A 73 19.90 5.59 3.40
CA THR A 73 19.33 6.30 4.56
C THR A 73 19.26 7.79 4.27
N ARG A 74 18.12 8.39 4.52
CA ARG A 74 17.93 9.85 4.55
C ARG A 74 17.86 10.32 5.99
N TYR A 75 18.67 11.31 6.31
CA TYR A 75 18.60 12.02 7.58
C TYR A 75 18.05 13.43 7.35
N ASP A 76 16.87 13.70 7.90
CA ASP A 76 16.20 14.99 7.83
C ASP A 76 16.83 15.98 8.82
N LYS A 77 17.33 17.13 8.33
CA LYS A 77 17.99 18.14 9.15
C LYS A 77 16.99 18.94 9.99
N ASP A 78 15.78 19.11 9.47
CA ASP A 78 14.79 20.06 9.97
C ASP A 78 13.63 19.42 10.73
N SER A 79 13.59 18.09 10.79
CA SER A 79 12.51 17.39 11.50
C SER A 79 12.50 17.71 13.00
N GLU A 80 11.37 18.21 13.49
CA GLU A 80 11.18 18.50 14.91
C GLU A 80 11.06 17.20 15.74
N ARG A 81 10.59 16.10 15.13
CA ARG A 81 10.40 14.84 15.80
C ARG A 81 11.56 13.91 15.50
N GLU A 82 12.15 13.40 16.57
CA GLU A 82 13.29 12.50 16.50
C GLU A 82 13.02 11.27 15.64
N CYS A 83 11.85 10.64 15.81
CA CYS A 83 11.45 9.45 15.07
C CYS A 83 11.24 9.67 13.55
N ASP A 84 11.08 10.93 13.12
CA ASP A 84 10.87 11.25 11.71
C ASP A 84 12.19 11.67 11.02
N ARG A 85 13.29 11.81 11.78
CA ARG A 85 14.58 12.24 11.23
C ARG A 85 15.26 11.20 10.34
N VAL A 86 15.11 9.93 10.64
CA VAL A 86 15.77 8.87 9.90
C VAL A 86 14.77 8.08 9.07
N MET A 87 14.99 8.03 7.75
CA MET A 87 14.18 7.26 6.83
C MET A 87 15.07 6.30 6.03
N TYR A 88 14.70 5.03 6.02
CA TYR A 88 15.43 3.98 5.33
C TYR A 88 14.73 3.54 4.04
N PHE A 89 15.52 3.27 3.01
CA PHE A 89 15.10 2.85 1.68
C PHE A 89 15.82 1.56 1.29
N SER A 90 15.08 0.59 0.79
CA SER A 90 15.62 -0.70 0.44
C SER A 90 14.98 -1.32 -0.81
N ALA A 91 15.70 -2.23 -1.43
CA ALA A 91 15.17 -3.05 -2.52
C ALA A 91 14.21 -4.14 -1.99
N PRO A 92 13.23 -4.58 -2.78
CA PRO A 92 12.86 -4.04 -4.09
C PRO A 92 11.88 -2.87 -4.05
N ARG A 93 11.51 -2.42 -2.86
CA ARG A 93 10.44 -1.41 -2.69
C ARG A 93 10.87 -0.03 -3.15
N ASP A 94 12.06 0.41 -2.79
CA ASP A 94 12.50 1.79 -2.97
C ASP A 94 13.74 1.90 -3.90
N LEU A 95 14.45 0.81 -4.12
CA LEU A 95 15.68 0.73 -4.90
C LEU A 95 15.66 -0.50 -5.80
N PRO A 96 16.35 -0.47 -6.96
CA PRO A 96 16.55 -1.66 -7.78
C PRO A 96 17.41 -2.74 -7.10
N ASP A 97 18.35 -2.33 -6.25
CA ASP A 97 19.22 -3.18 -5.45
C ASP A 97 19.68 -2.44 -4.19
N ASN A 98 20.08 -3.17 -3.15
CA ASN A 98 20.50 -2.57 -1.88
C ASN A 98 21.91 -1.97 -1.92
N ASN A 99 22.77 -2.44 -2.84
CA ASN A 99 24.14 -1.99 -2.89
C ASN A 99 24.25 -0.63 -3.59
N VAL A 100 24.18 0.45 -2.82
CA VAL A 100 24.30 1.80 -3.32
C VAL A 100 25.74 2.13 -3.69
N ARG A 101 25.97 2.55 -4.93
CA ARG A 101 27.28 2.86 -5.49
C ARG A 101 27.60 4.35 -5.54
N ALA A 102 26.60 5.16 -5.89
CA ALA A 102 26.78 6.60 -6.00
C ALA A 102 25.46 7.32 -5.73
N LEU A 103 25.58 8.59 -5.34
CA LEU A 103 24.48 9.51 -5.09
C LEU A 103 24.73 10.79 -5.87
N LEU A 104 23.67 11.33 -6.48
CA LEU A 104 23.72 12.62 -7.16
C LEU A 104 22.46 13.44 -6.83
N PRO A 105 22.57 14.50 -6.02
CA PRO A 105 21.45 15.40 -5.77
C PRO A 105 20.99 16.10 -7.05
N GLU A 106 19.67 16.19 -7.25
CA GLU A 106 19.06 16.94 -8.33
C GLU A 106 17.72 17.52 -7.90
N GLY A 107 17.57 18.83 -7.94
CA GLY A 107 16.35 19.51 -7.48
C GLY A 107 16.01 19.17 -6.03
N ASN A 108 14.79 18.69 -5.80
CA ASN A 108 14.30 18.26 -4.49
C ASN A 108 14.46 16.74 -4.25
N GLY A 109 15.24 16.07 -5.07
CA GLY A 109 15.43 14.65 -5.02
C GLY A 109 16.88 14.23 -5.11
N ILE A 110 17.07 12.93 -5.22
CA ILE A 110 18.38 12.32 -5.33
C ILE A 110 18.35 11.15 -6.31
N TRP A 111 19.33 11.13 -7.21
CA TRP A 111 19.64 9.97 -8.00
C TRP A 111 20.49 9.00 -7.20
N VAL A 112 20.15 7.73 -7.27
CA VAL A 112 20.81 6.64 -6.57
C VAL A 112 21.24 5.59 -7.59
N LEU A 113 22.55 5.36 -7.69
CA LEU A 113 23.08 4.27 -8.51
C LEU A 113 23.26 3.03 -7.65
N THR A 114 22.79 1.91 -8.14
CA THR A 114 22.95 0.59 -7.52
C THR A 114 23.57 -0.40 -8.51
N ASP A 115 23.87 -1.62 -8.07
CA ASP A 115 24.41 -2.65 -8.96
C ASP A 115 23.45 -3.08 -10.07
N LYS A 116 22.13 -2.96 -9.84
CA LYS A 116 21.10 -3.42 -10.79
C LYS A 116 20.38 -2.32 -11.55
N GLY A 117 20.70 -1.06 -11.32
CA GLY A 117 20.05 0.05 -11.98
C GLY A 117 20.15 1.33 -11.18
N ALA A 118 19.40 2.34 -11.62
CA ALA A 118 19.31 3.61 -10.96
C ALA A 118 17.88 3.86 -10.44
N ALA A 119 17.77 4.64 -9.38
CA ALA A 119 16.50 5.18 -8.90
C ALA A 119 16.60 6.69 -8.76
N TYR A 120 15.53 7.40 -9.08
CA TYR A 120 15.33 8.77 -8.66
C TYR A 120 14.31 8.81 -7.52
N ILE A 121 14.71 9.38 -6.40
CA ILE A 121 13.87 9.49 -5.20
C ILE A 121 13.61 10.97 -4.94
N GLU A 122 12.32 11.32 -4.88
CA GLU A 122 11.87 12.67 -4.60
C GLU A 122 11.00 12.65 -3.33
N MET A 123 11.25 13.62 -2.45
CA MET A 123 10.47 13.80 -1.23
C MET A 123 9.49 14.95 -1.43
N LYS A 124 8.18 14.66 -1.39
CA LYS A 124 7.13 15.66 -1.56
C LYS A 124 6.26 15.76 -0.30
N PRO A 125 5.97 16.97 0.18
CA PRO A 125 4.95 17.14 1.19
C PRO A 125 3.58 16.80 0.57
N LEU A 126 2.77 16.03 1.28
CA LEU A 126 1.37 15.77 0.93
C LEU A 126 0.51 16.04 2.14
N SER A 127 -0.62 16.70 1.93
CA SER A 127 -1.66 16.73 2.93
C SER A 127 -2.19 15.32 3.20
N THR A 128 -2.75 15.10 4.38
CA THR A 128 -3.38 13.80 4.69
C THR A 128 -4.48 13.46 3.70
N LEU A 129 -5.24 14.45 3.25
CA LEU A 129 -6.32 14.26 2.28
C LEU A 129 -5.76 13.85 0.89
N ASP A 130 -4.73 14.54 0.41
CA ASP A 130 -4.09 14.18 -0.88
C ASP A 130 -3.52 12.77 -0.84
N LYS A 131 -2.88 12.41 0.27
CA LYS A 131 -2.38 11.04 0.46
C LYS A 131 -3.51 10.01 0.48
N CYS A 132 -4.60 10.27 1.19
CA CYS A 132 -5.77 9.41 1.18
C CYS A 132 -6.35 9.26 -0.24
N ASN A 133 -6.47 10.36 -0.99
CA ASN A 133 -6.98 10.33 -2.36
C ASN A 133 -6.08 9.57 -3.31
N MET A 134 -4.75 9.74 -3.20
CA MET A 134 -3.78 8.98 -3.97
C MET A 134 -3.89 7.46 -3.70
N LEU A 135 -3.90 7.07 -2.43
CA LEU A 135 -4.02 5.66 -2.03
C LEU A 135 -5.37 5.07 -2.41
N LEU A 136 -6.46 5.86 -2.31
CA LEU A 136 -7.79 5.44 -2.76
C LEU A 136 -7.81 5.15 -4.26
N ALA A 137 -7.24 6.04 -5.08
CA ALA A 137 -7.18 5.84 -6.53
C ALA A 137 -6.44 4.54 -6.90
N GLU A 138 -5.33 4.24 -6.24
CA GLU A 138 -4.60 2.98 -6.42
C GLU A 138 -5.42 1.77 -5.93
N THR A 139 -6.07 1.89 -4.77
CA THR A 139 -6.91 0.82 -4.23
C THR A 139 -8.05 0.48 -5.19
N LEU A 140 -8.77 1.48 -5.68
CA LEU A 140 -9.89 1.27 -6.61
C LEU A 140 -9.43 0.70 -7.96
N LYS A 141 -8.25 1.08 -8.43
CA LYS A 141 -7.69 0.59 -9.71
C LYS A 141 -7.21 -0.86 -9.63
N TYR A 142 -6.53 -1.22 -8.54
CA TYR A 142 -5.71 -2.43 -8.54
C TYR A 142 -6.25 -3.56 -7.65
N VAL A 143 -6.88 -3.24 -6.54
CA VAL A 143 -7.24 -4.25 -5.53
C VAL A 143 -8.71 -4.23 -5.13
N ASP A 144 -9.50 -3.27 -5.63
CA ASP A 144 -10.93 -3.27 -5.41
C ASP A 144 -11.58 -4.43 -6.18
N ARG A 145 -12.34 -5.22 -5.48
CA ARG A 145 -13.11 -6.31 -6.02
C ARG A 145 -14.51 -6.28 -5.44
N ARG A 146 -15.44 -5.73 -6.21
CA ARG A 146 -16.85 -5.64 -5.81
C ARG A 146 -17.07 -4.95 -4.45
N GLY A 147 -16.25 -3.94 -4.12
CA GLY A 147 -16.28 -3.23 -2.83
C GLY A 147 -15.38 -3.85 -1.75
N MET A 148 -14.91 -5.05 -1.93
CA MET A 148 -13.85 -5.62 -1.11
C MET A 148 -12.48 -5.15 -1.57
N VAL A 149 -11.56 -5.06 -0.63
CA VAL A 149 -10.13 -4.96 -0.90
C VAL A 149 -9.54 -6.36 -0.86
N SER A 150 -9.18 -6.88 -2.02
CA SER A 150 -8.72 -8.25 -2.19
C SER A 150 -7.23 -8.31 -2.48
N GLN A 151 -6.57 -9.31 -1.94
CA GLN A 151 -5.15 -9.55 -2.19
C GLN A 151 -4.91 -9.95 -3.64
N ARG A 152 -3.84 -9.38 -4.23
CA ARG A 152 -3.36 -9.76 -5.55
C ARG A 152 -1.84 -9.88 -5.55
N GLY A 153 -1.33 -10.87 -6.26
CA GLY A 153 0.10 -11.01 -6.48
C GLY A 153 0.57 -10.18 -7.69
N LEU A 154 1.86 -9.87 -7.74
CA LEU A 154 2.53 -9.29 -8.91
C LEU A 154 3.33 -10.35 -9.63
N ARG A 155 3.28 -10.40 -10.96
CA ARG A 155 4.15 -11.26 -11.78
C ARG A 155 5.57 -10.71 -11.80
N ILE A 156 5.68 -9.39 -11.87
CA ILE A 156 6.95 -8.66 -11.87
C ILE A 156 6.98 -7.82 -10.58
N PRO A 157 7.92 -8.04 -9.67
CA PRO A 157 8.03 -7.26 -8.45
C PRO A 157 8.12 -5.76 -8.74
N GLY A 158 7.27 -4.97 -8.08
CA GLY A 158 7.21 -3.52 -8.24
C GLY A 158 6.39 -3.01 -9.43
N ASP A 159 5.98 -3.86 -10.35
CA ASP A 159 5.13 -3.50 -11.50
C ASP A 159 3.66 -3.79 -11.18
N LEU A 160 2.90 -2.75 -10.87
CA LEU A 160 1.49 -2.85 -10.55
C LEU A 160 0.63 -3.29 -11.75
N ASP A 161 1.06 -3.03 -12.97
CA ASP A 161 0.32 -3.44 -14.17
C ASP A 161 0.55 -4.94 -14.48
N SER A 162 1.50 -5.60 -13.80
CA SER A 162 1.73 -7.04 -13.88
C SER A 162 0.86 -7.87 -12.93
N MET A 163 -0.18 -7.30 -12.33
CA MET A 163 -1.04 -8.00 -11.36
C MET A 163 -1.65 -9.28 -11.94
N HIS A 164 -1.63 -10.33 -11.11
CA HIS A 164 -2.39 -11.55 -11.35
C HIS A 164 -3.90 -11.33 -11.18
N HIS A 165 -4.69 -12.30 -11.63
CA HIS A 165 -6.08 -12.42 -11.21
C HIS A 165 -6.18 -12.43 -9.68
N TYR A 166 -7.35 -12.07 -9.18
CA TYR A 166 -7.66 -12.26 -7.77
C TYR A 166 -7.50 -13.74 -7.44
N SER A 167 -6.61 -14.03 -6.53
CA SER A 167 -6.54 -15.34 -5.90
C SER A 167 -7.56 -15.40 -4.77
N HIS A 168 -7.80 -16.60 -4.23
CA HIS A 168 -8.48 -16.66 -2.96
C HIS A 168 -7.72 -15.81 -1.95
N SER A 169 -8.44 -15.05 -1.16
CA SER A 169 -7.83 -14.32 -0.07
C SER A 169 -8.53 -14.73 1.22
N ASP A 170 -7.75 -15.23 2.12
CA ASP A 170 -8.21 -15.53 3.47
C ASP A 170 -8.34 -14.27 4.33
N ASN A 171 -7.99 -13.10 3.81
CA ASN A 171 -7.95 -11.82 4.52
C ASN A 171 -8.80 -10.71 3.90
N ASP A 172 -9.59 -10.98 2.87
CA ASP A 172 -10.43 -9.95 2.21
C ASP A 172 -11.29 -9.19 3.23
N GLY A 173 -11.89 -9.89 4.19
CA GLY A 173 -12.70 -9.26 5.24
C GLY A 173 -11.91 -8.29 6.11
N SER A 174 -10.69 -8.65 6.51
CA SER A 174 -9.83 -7.80 7.33
C SER A 174 -9.37 -6.55 6.58
N PHE A 175 -8.91 -6.73 5.34
CA PHE A 175 -8.48 -5.60 4.49
C PHE A 175 -9.64 -4.67 4.18
N THR A 176 -10.82 -5.22 3.84
CA THR A 176 -12.03 -4.44 3.56
C THR A 176 -12.51 -3.67 4.78
N ALA A 177 -12.48 -4.28 5.97
CA ALA A 177 -12.87 -3.60 7.21
C ALA A 177 -11.94 -2.43 7.54
N GLY A 178 -10.62 -2.61 7.38
CA GLY A 178 -9.64 -1.53 7.55
C GLY A 178 -9.85 -0.40 6.54
N PHE A 179 -10.10 -0.73 5.29
CA PHE A 179 -10.43 0.23 4.23
C PHE A 179 -11.73 0.98 4.52
N ALA A 180 -12.81 0.26 4.86
CA ALA A 180 -14.09 0.84 5.21
C ALA A 180 -14.00 1.82 6.38
N MET A 181 -13.24 1.47 7.41
CA MET A 181 -13.00 2.34 8.56
C MET A 181 -12.29 3.63 8.14
N GLY A 182 -11.25 3.55 7.32
CA GLY A 182 -10.54 4.72 6.79
C GLY A 182 -11.45 5.64 5.98
N GLU A 183 -12.25 5.10 5.08
CA GLU A 183 -13.15 5.88 4.24
C GLU A 183 -14.33 6.48 5.03
N VAL A 184 -14.81 5.80 6.07
CA VAL A 184 -15.82 6.37 6.99
C VAL A 184 -15.25 7.58 7.74
N PHE A 185 -14.02 7.52 8.24
CA PHE A 185 -13.37 8.66 8.88
C PHE A 185 -13.14 9.81 7.91
N LYS A 186 -12.72 9.52 6.67
CA LYS A 186 -12.58 10.52 5.61
C LYS A 186 -13.91 11.21 5.33
N TYR A 187 -14.99 10.46 5.12
CA TYR A 187 -16.33 11.01 4.92
C TYR A 187 -16.78 11.89 6.09
N ALA A 188 -16.62 11.41 7.33
CA ALA A 188 -17.01 12.15 8.51
C ALA A 188 -16.23 13.47 8.65
N THR A 189 -14.96 13.48 8.30
CA THR A 189 -14.09 14.66 8.32
C THR A 189 -14.53 15.66 7.25
N LEU A 190 -14.67 15.22 6.00
CA LEU A 190 -15.10 16.08 4.91
C LEU A 190 -16.49 16.67 5.13
N LYS A 191 -17.43 15.87 5.64
CA LYS A 191 -18.77 16.35 5.99
C LYS A 191 -18.73 17.48 7.04
N ARG A 192 -17.83 17.37 8.01
CA ARG A 192 -17.64 18.39 9.05
C ARG A 192 -17.01 19.67 8.49
N GLU A 193 -16.06 19.53 7.57
CA GLU A 193 -15.21 20.63 7.11
C GLU A 193 -15.77 21.32 5.87
N LYS A 194 -16.35 20.57 4.95
CA LYS A 194 -16.86 21.08 3.66
C LYS A 194 -18.39 21.08 3.55
N GLY A 195 -19.07 20.35 4.42
CA GLY A 195 -20.53 20.17 4.36
C GLY A 195 -20.96 18.87 3.71
N ALA A 196 -22.24 18.53 3.88
CA ALA A 196 -22.78 17.24 3.42
C ALA A 196 -22.96 17.16 1.91
N ASP A 197 -23.20 18.29 1.27
CA ASP A 197 -23.53 18.39 -0.16
C ASP A 197 -22.32 18.72 -1.05
N ASP A 198 -21.13 18.88 -0.45
CA ASP A 198 -19.88 19.07 -1.18
C ASP A 198 -19.56 17.84 -2.05
N PRO A 199 -19.16 17.99 -3.32
CA PRO A 199 -18.92 16.87 -4.23
C PRO A 199 -17.89 15.86 -3.70
N GLU A 200 -16.83 16.31 -3.04
CA GLU A 200 -15.82 15.44 -2.46
C GLU A 200 -16.37 14.66 -1.26
N THR A 201 -17.24 15.29 -0.46
CA THR A 201 -17.96 14.66 0.65
C THR A 201 -18.91 13.57 0.14
N LEU A 202 -19.63 13.83 -0.94
CA LEU A 202 -20.55 12.86 -1.55
C LEU A 202 -19.80 11.67 -2.13
N GLU A 203 -18.66 11.89 -2.78
CA GLU A 203 -17.82 10.80 -3.28
C GLU A 203 -17.25 9.96 -2.14
N ALA A 204 -16.71 10.58 -1.09
CA ALA A 204 -16.25 9.87 0.09
C ALA A 204 -17.37 9.06 0.76
N LYS A 205 -18.59 9.58 0.81
CA LYS A 205 -19.76 8.84 1.28
C LYS A 205 -20.04 7.63 0.42
N ARG A 206 -20.00 7.77 -0.90
CA ARG A 206 -20.24 6.68 -1.85
C ARG A 206 -19.24 5.54 -1.63
N VAL A 207 -17.95 5.86 -1.53
CA VAL A 207 -16.87 4.86 -1.31
C VAL A 207 -17.02 4.20 0.05
N ALA A 208 -17.22 4.97 1.11
CA ALA A 208 -17.42 4.46 2.46
C ALA A 208 -18.63 3.52 2.55
N THR A 209 -19.77 3.91 1.94
CA THR A 209 -20.97 3.10 1.91
C THR A 209 -20.72 1.76 1.22
N ARG A 210 -20.08 1.79 0.05
CA ARG A 210 -19.76 0.58 -0.71
C ARG A 210 -18.88 -0.39 0.07
N ALA A 211 -17.84 0.13 0.74
CA ALA A 211 -16.94 -0.68 1.56
C ALA A 211 -17.63 -1.29 2.80
N VAL A 212 -18.48 -0.50 3.47
CA VAL A 212 -19.27 -1.00 4.62
C VAL A 212 -20.27 -2.07 4.17
N GLU A 213 -20.93 -1.88 3.03
CA GLU A 213 -21.85 -2.89 2.49
C GLU A 213 -21.15 -4.19 2.10
N ALA A 214 -19.92 -4.12 1.59
CA ALA A 214 -19.10 -5.32 1.36
C ALA A 214 -18.80 -6.06 2.67
N CYS A 215 -18.48 -5.36 3.75
CA CYS A 215 -18.32 -5.98 5.07
C CYS A 215 -19.61 -6.64 5.57
N LEU A 216 -20.75 -5.98 5.41
CA LEU A 216 -22.05 -6.53 5.79
C LEU A 216 -22.41 -7.75 4.95
N LEU A 217 -22.04 -7.77 3.67
CA LEU A 217 -22.27 -8.90 2.80
C LEU A 217 -21.45 -10.11 3.23
N LEU A 218 -20.20 -9.93 3.64
CA LEU A 218 -19.36 -10.99 4.21
C LEU A 218 -19.99 -11.62 5.46
N LEU A 219 -20.71 -10.85 6.27
CA LEU A 219 -21.45 -11.35 7.43
C LEU A 219 -22.73 -12.06 7.02
N HIS A 220 -23.39 -11.61 5.95
CA HIS A 220 -24.68 -12.14 5.51
C HIS A 220 -24.56 -13.45 4.72
N ILE A 221 -23.55 -13.57 3.88
CA ILE A 221 -23.39 -14.71 2.95
C ILE A 221 -23.35 -16.07 3.64
N PRO A 222 -22.69 -16.28 4.79
CA PRO A 222 -22.70 -17.57 5.47
C PRO A 222 -24.09 -18.00 5.95
N CYS A 223 -25.05 -17.10 6.07
CA CYS A 223 -26.41 -17.35 6.54
C CYS A 223 -26.49 -18.13 7.86
N ARG A 224 -25.50 -17.96 8.74
CA ARG A 224 -25.36 -18.75 9.97
C ARG A 224 -26.10 -18.17 11.17
N GLY A 225 -26.33 -16.85 11.17
CA GLY A 225 -26.97 -16.16 12.30
C GLY A 225 -26.09 -16.01 13.55
N ASP A 226 -24.88 -16.54 13.56
CA ASP A 226 -23.93 -16.45 14.69
C ASP A 226 -22.91 -15.31 14.56
N GLY A 227 -23.04 -14.47 13.51
CA GLY A 227 -22.14 -13.36 13.25
C GLY A 227 -20.81 -13.76 12.61
N PHE A 228 -20.66 -15.02 12.23
CA PHE A 228 -19.44 -15.50 11.58
C PHE A 228 -19.35 -14.98 10.14
N ALA A 229 -18.26 -14.29 9.81
CA ALA A 229 -18.03 -13.71 8.50
C ALA A 229 -17.40 -14.71 7.53
N ALA A 230 -17.84 -14.66 6.25
CA ALA A 230 -17.09 -15.28 5.17
C ALA A 230 -15.74 -14.54 5.01
N ARG A 231 -14.71 -15.24 4.59
CA ARG A 231 -13.41 -14.62 4.32
C ARG A 231 -13.41 -13.82 3.01
N THR A 232 -14.13 -14.33 2.02
CA THR A 232 -14.36 -13.68 0.73
C THR A 232 -15.70 -14.14 0.15
N TYR A 233 -16.13 -13.57 -0.97
CA TYR A 233 -17.29 -14.04 -1.73
C TYR A 233 -17.04 -13.95 -3.24
N LEU A 234 -17.79 -14.74 -4.00
CA LEU A 234 -17.86 -14.65 -5.45
C LEU A 234 -19.25 -14.24 -5.86
N CYS A 235 -19.34 -13.28 -6.80
CA CYS A 235 -20.62 -12.96 -7.42
C CYS A 235 -21.04 -14.04 -8.42
N PRO A 236 -22.34 -14.19 -8.74
CA PRO A 236 -22.83 -15.22 -9.65
C PRO A 236 -22.21 -15.16 -11.06
N ASP A 237 -21.81 -13.99 -11.49
CA ASP A 237 -21.18 -13.72 -12.79
C ASP A 237 -19.64 -13.86 -12.78
N GLU A 238 -19.04 -14.07 -11.61
CA GLU A 238 -17.60 -14.28 -11.51
C GLU A 238 -17.24 -15.75 -11.71
N PRO A 239 -16.19 -16.04 -12.51
CA PRO A 239 -15.69 -17.40 -12.61
C PRO A 239 -15.08 -17.83 -11.27
N VAL A 240 -15.27 -19.10 -10.92
CA VAL A 240 -14.50 -19.71 -9.83
C VAL A 240 -13.04 -19.75 -10.27
N PRO A 241 -12.10 -19.21 -9.49
CA PRO A 241 -10.68 -19.30 -9.84
C PRO A 241 -10.24 -20.73 -10.07
N ASP A 242 -9.54 -20.97 -11.19
CA ASP A 242 -8.94 -22.27 -11.53
C ASP A 242 -7.48 -22.29 -11.06
N ASP A 243 -7.29 -22.24 -9.77
CA ASP A 243 -5.96 -22.21 -9.11
C ASP A 243 -5.69 -23.48 -8.27
N GLY A 244 -6.57 -24.48 -8.38
CA GLY A 244 -6.49 -25.70 -7.58
C GLY A 244 -6.88 -25.52 -6.10
N ILE A 245 -7.29 -24.34 -5.71
CA ILE A 245 -7.63 -23.99 -4.33
C ILE A 245 -9.16 -23.95 -4.16
N PHE A 246 -9.86 -23.41 -5.15
CA PHE A 246 -11.32 -23.36 -5.17
C PHE A 246 -11.91 -24.54 -5.91
N PHE A 247 -13.00 -25.09 -5.39
CA PHE A 247 -13.79 -26.11 -6.08
C PHE A 247 -15.27 -25.96 -5.76
N ARG A 248 -16.12 -26.39 -6.69
CA ARG A 248 -17.58 -26.36 -6.52
C ARG A 248 -18.04 -27.56 -5.73
N ILE A 249 -18.91 -27.35 -4.75
CA ILE A 249 -19.50 -28.41 -3.92
C ILE A 249 -20.98 -28.60 -4.19
N GLY A 250 -21.57 -27.93 -5.17
CA GLY A 250 -22.99 -27.98 -5.50
C GLY A 250 -23.79 -26.81 -4.89
N GLY A 251 -25.05 -26.67 -5.32
CA GLY A 251 -25.93 -25.60 -4.82
C GLY A 251 -25.46 -24.19 -5.08
N GLY A 252 -24.62 -23.97 -6.09
CA GLY A 252 -24.03 -22.67 -6.38
C GLY A 252 -22.91 -22.25 -5.42
N LYS A 253 -22.45 -23.15 -4.55
CA LYS A 253 -21.38 -22.89 -3.59
C LYS A 253 -20.01 -23.29 -4.13
N ALA A 254 -19.00 -22.54 -3.76
CA ALA A 254 -17.60 -22.91 -3.95
C ALA A 254 -16.85 -22.80 -2.61
N VAL A 255 -15.86 -23.63 -2.40
CA VAL A 255 -15.07 -23.72 -1.16
C VAL A 255 -13.60 -23.76 -1.53
N CYS A 256 -12.74 -23.10 -0.77
CA CYS A 256 -11.30 -23.25 -0.96
C CYS A 256 -10.77 -24.44 -0.16
N ILE A 257 -9.62 -24.96 -0.57
CA ILE A 257 -9.02 -26.18 0.01
C ILE A 257 -8.64 -25.99 1.48
N GLU A 258 -8.17 -24.81 1.85
CA GLU A 258 -7.84 -24.47 3.24
C GLU A 258 -9.07 -24.55 4.14
N THR A 259 -10.20 -24.11 3.62
CA THR A 259 -11.50 -24.23 4.30
C THR A 259 -11.86 -25.68 4.55
N THR A 260 -11.64 -26.55 3.56
CA THR A 260 -11.90 -27.98 3.68
C THR A 260 -11.08 -28.59 4.80
N GLU A 261 -9.80 -28.26 4.89
CA GLU A 261 -8.94 -28.70 5.99
C GLU A 261 -9.38 -28.11 7.34
N ALA A 262 -9.78 -26.85 7.37
CA ALA A 262 -10.31 -26.22 8.57
C ALA A 262 -11.60 -26.89 9.05
N LEU A 263 -12.50 -27.23 8.11
CA LEU A 263 -13.75 -27.96 8.42
C LEU A 263 -13.47 -29.36 8.97
N LYS A 264 -12.51 -30.10 8.40
CA LYS A 264 -12.08 -31.41 8.91
C LYS A 264 -11.56 -31.33 10.34
N ARG A 265 -10.94 -30.23 10.72
CA ARG A 265 -10.43 -29.97 12.08
C ARG A 265 -11.47 -29.37 13.01
N GLY A 266 -12.73 -29.27 12.60
CA GLY A 266 -13.78 -28.62 13.38
C GLY A 266 -13.71 -27.09 13.39
N CYS A 267 -12.83 -26.49 12.59
CA CYS A 267 -12.78 -25.03 12.41
C CYS A 267 -13.80 -24.62 11.35
N VAL A 268 -14.39 -23.45 11.53
CA VAL A 268 -15.31 -22.89 10.53
C VAL A 268 -14.50 -22.12 9.51
N GLY A 269 -14.50 -22.61 8.29
CA GLY A 269 -13.68 -22.06 7.24
C GLY A 269 -14.40 -21.08 6.32
N THR A 270 -13.66 -20.67 5.31
CA THR A 270 -14.09 -19.75 4.25
C THR A 270 -15.15 -20.44 3.37
N GLU A 271 -16.37 -19.96 3.41
CA GLU A 271 -17.39 -20.36 2.47
C GLU A 271 -17.53 -19.28 1.41
N ILE A 272 -17.48 -19.70 0.15
CA ILE A 272 -17.71 -18.83 -0.99
C ILE A 272 -19.05 -19.24 -1.58
N TYR A 273 -20.00 -18.34 -1.54
CA TYR A 273 -21.33 -18.59 -2.07
C TYR A 273 -21.47 -17.91 -3.44
N ALA A 274 -21.36 -18.68 -4.50
CA ALA A 274 -21.87 -18.29 -5.79
C ALA A 274 -23.39 -18.53 -5.83
N GLY A 275 -24.18 -17.50 -6.07
CA GLY A 275 -25.65 -17.64 -6.21
C GLY A 275 -26.48 -17.39 -4.95
N THR A 276 -25.90 -16.87 -3.88
CA THR A 276 -26.69 -16.29 -2.79
C THR A 276 -27.50 -15.11 -3.34
N LYS A 277 -28.80 -15.06 -3.07
CA LYS A 277 -29.61 -13.89 -3.39
C LYS A 277 -29.09 -12.71 -2.58
N VAL A 278 -28.30 -11.89 -3.23
CA VAL A 278 -27.89 -10.60 -2.68
C VAL A 278 -29.15 -9.75 -2.54
N PRO A 279 -29.39 -9.10 -1.38
CA PRO A 279 -30.49 -8.17 -1.25
C PRO A 279 -30.48 -7.18 -2.41
N GLU A 280 -31.65 -6.90 -3.00
CA GLU A 280 -31.79 -6.10 -4.22
C GLU A 280 -31.06 -4.74 -4.11
N ARG A 281 -31.05 -4.16 -2.91
CA ARG A 281 -30.32 -2.93 -2.62
C ARG A 281 -28.82 -3.08 -2.81
N LEU A 282 -28.25 -4.21 -2.42
CA LEU A 282 -26.82 -4.51 -2.56
C LEU A 282 -26.46 -4.96 -3.97
N ALA A 283 -27.39 -5.64 -4.67
CA ALA A 283 -27.20 -6.03 -6.06
C ALA A 283 -27.05 -4.84 -7.03
N LYS A 284 -27.57 -3.67 -6.67
CA LYS A 284 -27.43 -2.43 -7.45
C LYS A 284 -26.05 -1.76 -7.32
N LEU A 285 -25.22 -2.25 -6.42
CA LEU A 285 -23.87 -1.73 -6.19
C LEU A 285 -22.80 -2.53 -6.95
N TYR A 286 -23.19 -3.59 -7.58
CA TYR A 286 -22.38 -4.50 -8.37
C TYR A 286 -22.90 -4.52 -9.81
#